data_091156fc619e621c7a61742a2ff789c4
#
_entry.id   091156fc619e621c7a61742a2ff789c4
#
_cell.length_a   1.000
_cell.length_b   1.000
_cell.length_c   1.000
_cell.angle_alpha   90.00
_cell.angle_beta   90.00
_cell.angle_gamma   90.00
#
_symmetry.space_group_name_H-M   'P 1'
#
loop_
_entity.id
_entity.type
_entity.pdbx_description
1 polymer ?
#
loop_
_entity_poly.entity_id
_entity_poly.type
_entity_poly.pdbx_seq_one_letter_code
_entity_poly.pdbx_strand_id
1 'polypeptide(L)'
;MLAMNRLRHAYLQIEPDLEPYFTSGHHDDAPGLAASALLPRSPGRLGPWGYFLVNTPTVIATVDAALAAAVAVLAVRQADAPAATAVVTAAAAFLLVWAALVSWERRTLAPVARTTPKFPTPPDHS
;
A
#
# COMPACT_ATOMS: atom_id res chain seq x y z
N MET A 1 4.19 -7.36 8.30
CA MET A 1 4.83 -8.29 7.34
C MET A 1 6.29 -8.58 7.69
N LEU A 2 7.16 -7.57 7.88
CA LEU A 2 8.59 -7.77 8.19
C LEU A 2 8.85 -8.77 9.33
N ALA A 3 8.20 -8.59 10.49
CA ALA A 3 8.35 -9.47 11.64
C ALA A 3 7.89 -10.91 11.34
N MET A 4 6.82 -11.06 10.55
CA MET A 4 6.30 -12.36 10.14
C MET A 4 7.28 -13.08 9.22
N ASN A 5 7.91 -12.39 8.28
CA ASN A 5 8.91 -12.99 7.40
C ASN A 5 10.15 -13.44 8.17
N ARG A 6 10.61 -12.62 9.13
CA ARG A 6 11.71 -13.02 10.02
C ARG A 6 11.38 -14.25 10.86
N LEU A 7 10.15 -14.35 11.33
CA LEU A 7 9.70 -15.51 12.09
C LEU A 7 9.66 -16.77 11.19
N ARG A 8 9.11 -16.65 9.98
CA ARG A 8 9.12 -17.76 8.99
C ARG A 8 10.52 -18.22 8.67
N HIS A 9 11.44 -17.27 8.45
CA HIS A 9 12.84 -17.60 8.20
C HIS A 9 13.46 -18.35 9.37
N ALA A 10 13.19 -17.94 10.62
CA ALA A 10 13.66 -18.62 11.81
C ALA A 10 13.11 -20.07 11.92
N TYR A 11 11.85 -20.30 11.53
CA TYR A 11 11.29 -21.66 11.46
C TYR A 11 12.02 -22.52 10.42
N LEU A 12 12.34 -21.97 9.24
CA LEU A 12 13.09 -22.71 8.21
C LEU A 12 14.53 -23.04 8.63
N GLN A 13 15.12 -22.27 9.55
CA GLN A 13 16.43 -22.63 10.14
C GLN A 13 16.35 -23.85 11.07
N ILE A 14 15.18 -24.09 11.70
CA ILE A 14 14.96 -25.21 12.59
C ILE A 14 14.52 -26.44 11.80
N GLU A 15 13.61 -26.25 10.83
CA GLU A 15 13.00 -27.32 10.04
C GLU A 15 12.88 -26.87 8.58
N PRO A 16 13.92 -27.11 7.73
CA PRO A 16 13.95 -26.71 6.33
C PRO A 16 12.84 -27.35 5.47
N ASP A 17 12.36 -28.53 5.86
CA ASP A 17 11.31 -29.26 5.14
C ASP A 17 9.95 -28.56 5.17
N LEU A 18 9.81 -27.51 5.97
CA LEU A 18 8.61 -26.66 6.01
C LEU A 18 8.51 -25.68 4.84
N GLU A 19 9.59 -25.45 4.08
CA GLU A 19 9.60 -24.45 2.99
C GLU A 19 8.46 -24.63 1.98
N PRO A 20 8.14 -25.86 1.48
CA PRO A 20 7.06 -26.07 0.53
C PRO A 20 5.67 -25.70 1.05
N TYR A 21 5.48 -25.62 2.37
CA TYR A 21 4.20 -25.30 3.01
C TYR A 21 4.00 -23.79 3.21
N PHE A 22 5.03 -22.98 3.03
CA PHE A 22 4.90 -21.53 3.08
C PHE A 22 4.44 -20.98 1.74
N THR A 23 3.21 -20.51 1.68
CA THR A 23 2.61 -19.88 0.48
C THR A 23 3.07 -18.43 0.27
N SER A 24 3.77 -17.85 1.24
CA SER A 24 4.25 -16.45 1.22
C SER A 24 5.74 -16.38 1.53
N GLY A 25 6.40 -15.30 1.05
CA GLY A 25 7.84 -15.12 1.20
C GLY A 25 8.31 -15.12 2.67
N HIS A 26 9.54 -15.56 2.88
CA HIS A 26 10.22 -15.60 4.18
C HIS A 26 11.43 -14.67 4.26
N HIS A 27 11.73 -13.94 3.17
CA HIS A 27 12.78 -12.91 3.15
C HIS A 27 12.27 -11.57 3.67
N ASP A 28 13.15 -10.77 4.28
CA ASP A 28 12.78 -9.52 4.94
C ASP A 28 13.24 -8.26 4.19
N ASP A 29 13.64 -8.42 2.93
CA ASP A 29 13.94 -7.36 1.98
C ASP A 29 12.72 -6.95 1.13
N ALA A 30 12.87 -5.95 0.27
CA ALA A 30 11.77 -5.44 -0.56
C ALA A 30 11.16 -6.52 -1.48
N PRO A 31 11.93 -7.38 -2.19
CA PRO A 31 11.38 -8.50 -2.95
C PRO A 31 10.64 -9.51 -2.09
N GLY A 32 11.18 -9.90 -0.93
CA GLY A 32 10.55 -10.84 -0.01
C GLY A 32 9.26 -10.32 0.59
N LEU A 33 9.20 -9.03 0.92
CA LEU A 33 7.98 -8.37 1.40
C LEU A 33 6.92 -8.29 0.28
N ALA A 34 7.31 -8.02 -0.96
CA ALA A 34 6.43 -8.04 -2.12
C ALA A 34 5.84 -9.45 -2.35
N ALA A 35 6.67 -10.49 -2.29
CA ALA A 35 6.22 -11.87 -2.40
C ALA A 35 5.23 -12.25 -1.27
N SER A 36 5.45 -11.76 -0.04
CA SER A 36 4.55 -11.98 1.09
C SER A 36 3.20 -11.28 0.94
N ALA A 37 3.16 -10.18 0.20
CA ALA A 37 1.94 -9.43 -0.08
C ALA A 37 1.16 -9.99 -1.29
N LEU A 38 1.58 -11.14 -1.84
CA LEU A 38 1.04 -11.75 -3.07
C LEU A 38 1.10 -10.79 -4.27
N LEU A 39 2.08 -9.92 -4.27
CA LEU A 39 2.23 -8.93 -5.31
C LEU A 39 3.08 -9.52 -6.45
N PRO A 40 2.78 -9.21 -7.72
CA PRO A 40 3.57 -9.70 -8.84
C PRO A 40 5.05 -9.38 -8.65
N ARG A 41 5.92 -10.39 -8.76
CA ARG A 41 7.39 -10.25 -8.64
C ARG A 41 7.99 -9.28 -9.66
N SER A 42 7.27 -8.99 -10.73
CA SER A 42 7.69 -8.05 -11.76
C SER A 42 6.71 -6.90 -11.85
N PRO A 43 7.14 -5.63 -11.77
CA PRO A 43 6.31 -4.48 -12.10
C PRO A 43 6.01 -4.40 -13.61
N GLY A 44 6.05 -5.53 -14.32
CA GLY A 44 6.25 -5.66 -15.75
C GLY A 44 5.23 -5.02 -16.67
N ARG A 45 3.99 -4.73 -16.26
CA ARG A 45 3.00 -4.06 -17.12
C ARG A 45 2.38 -2.80 -16.52
N LEU A 46 2.40 -2.65 -15.21
CA LEU A 46 1.72 -1.53 -14.55
C LEU A 46 2.69 -0.43 -14.10
N GLY A 47 4.00 -0.65 -14.20
CA GLY A 47 4.99 0.29 -13.70
C GLY A 47 4.82 0.59 -12.20
N PRO A 48 5.69 1.42 -11.61
CA PRO A 48 5.62 1.77 -10.19
C PRO A 48 4.30 2.49 -9.80
N TRP A 49 3.68 3.20 -10.73
CA TRP A 49 2.41 3.90 -10.51
C TRP A 49 1.20 2.97 -10.48
N GLY A 50 1.15 1.96 -11.38
CA GLY A 50 0.05 0.99 -11.36
C GLY A 50 0.04 0.14 -10.11
N TYR A 51 1.21 -0.20 -9.60
CA TYR A 51 1.39 -0.89 -8.33
C TYR A 51 0.86 -0.08 -7.14
N PHE A 52 1.13 1.21 -7.14
CA PHE A 52 0.64 2.14 -6.13
C PHE A 52 -0.90 2.24 -6.14
N LEU A 53 -1.53 2.23 -7.33
CA LEU A 53 -2.98 2.36 -7.47
C LEU A 53 -3.76 1.09 -7.08
N VAL A 54 -3.14 -0.09 -7.15
CA VAL A 54 -3.80 -1.39 -6.85
C VAL A 54 -3.58 -1.81 -5.39
N ASN A 55 -2.75 -1.10 -4.64
CA ASN A 55 -2.52 -1.36 -3.22
C ASN A 55 -3.79 -1.09 -2.40
N THR A 56 -4.18 -2.05 -1.54
CA THR A 56 -5.37 -1.96 -0.70
C THR A 56 -5.50 -0.63 0.07
N PRO A 57 -4.45 -0.10 0.74
CA PRO A 57 -4.53 1.19 1.41
C PRO A 57 -4.88 2.35 0.47
N THR A 58 -4.32 2.37 -0.75
CA THR A 58 -4.62 3.43 -1.73
C THR A 58 -6.06 3.34 -2.24
N VAL A 59 -6.60 2.13 -2.43
CA VAL A 59 -8.01 1.93 -2.79
C VAL A 59 -8.92 2.45 -1.68
N ILE A 60 -8.63 2.11 -0.43
CA ILE A 60 -9.39 2.60 0.73
C ILE A 60 -9.32 4.13 0.80
N ALA A 61 -8.13 4.72 0.69
CA ALA A 61 -7.95 6.16 0.70
C ALA A 61 -8.74 6.87 -0.43
N THR A 62 -8.84 6.23 -1.59
CA THR A 62 -9.63 6.76 -2.73
C THR A 62 -11.12 6.72 -2.44
N VAL A 63 -11.63 5.65 -1.83
CA VAL A 63 -13.03 5.54 -1.43
C VAL A 63 -13.37 6.57 -0.35
N ASP A 64 -12.53 6.72 0.67
CA ASP A 64 -12.72 7.69 1.74
C ASP A 64 -12.71 9.14 1.20
N ALA A 65 -11.80 9.44 0.28
CA ALA A 65 -11.75 10.75 -0.38
C ALA A 65 -13.00 11.01 -1.23
N ALA A 66 -13.55 10.00 -1.92
CA ALA A 66 -14.78 10.12 -2.68
C ALA A 66 -16.00 10.37 -1.77
N LEU A 67 -16.06 9.69 -0.62
CA LEU A 67 -17.09 9.95 0.39
C LEU A 67 -17.00 11.36 0.96
N ALA A 68 -15.81 11.84 1.27
CA ALA A 68 -15.59 13.21 1.73
C ALA A 68 -16.05 14.25 0.69
N ALA A 69 -15.75 14.01 -0.58
CA ALA A 69 -16.22 14.85 -1.68
C ALA A 69 -17.76 14.87 -1.79
N ALA A 70 -18.42 13.71 -1.65
CA ALA A 70 -19.88 13.60 -1.67
C ALA A 70 -20.53 14.38 -0.52
N VAL A 71 -19.98 14.27 0.70
CA VAL A 71 -20.44 15.04 1.87
C VAL A 71 -20.26 16.54 1.63
N ALA A 72 -19.13 16.96 1.06
CA ALA A 72 -18.87 18.36 0.73
C ALA A 72 -19.88 18.92 -0.28
N VAL A 73 -20.24 18.15 -1.32
CA VAL A 73 -21.29 18.53 -2.29
C VAL A 73 -22.64 18.71 -1.60
N LEU A 74 -23.03 17.78 -0.73
CA LEU A 74 -24.30 17.85 -0.02
C LEU A 74 -24.36 19.09 0.88
N ALA A 75 -23.29 19.42 1.59
CA ALA A 75 -23.22 20.61 2.43
C ALA A 75 -23.36 21.91 1.61
N VAL A 76 -22.67 22.00 0.46
CA VAL A 76 -22.72 23.16 -0.43
C VAL A 76 -24.13 23.34 -1.04
N ARG A 77 -24.78 22.21 -1.40
CA ARG A 77 -26.15 22.26 -1.94
C ARG A 77 -27.18 22.71 -0.91
N GLN A 78 -27.02 22.38 0.36
CA GLN A 78 -27.89 22.87 1.43
C GLN A 78 -27.76 24.39 1.67
N ALA A 79 -26.64 24.97 1.26
CA ALA A 79 -26.39 26.41 1.33
C ALA A 79 -26.82 27.17 0.07
N ASP A 80 -27.60 26.54 -0.83
CA ASP A 80 -28.07 27.12 -2.11
C ASP A 80 -26.96 27.74 -2.98
N ALA A 81 -25.75 27.26 -2.84
CA ALA A 81 -24.58 27.75 -3.56
C ALA A 81 -24.61 27.33 -5.04
N PRO A 82 -23.98 28.09 -5.95
CA PRO A 82 -23.88 27.74 -7.37
C PRO A 82 -23.26 26.38 -7.61
N ALA A 83 -23.69 25.68 -8.65
CA ALA A 83 -23.16 24.35 -9.01
C ALA A 83 -21.64 24.32 -9.19
N ALA A 84 -21.05 25.40 -9.73
CA ALA A 84 -19.61 25.54 -9.86
C ALA A 84 -18.88 25.46 -8.51
N THR A 85 -19.44 26.08 -7.46
CA THR A 85 -18.90 26.03 -6.09
C THR A 85 -18.91 24.59 -5.56
N ALA A 86 -20.00 23.85 -5.80
CA ALA A 86 -20.10 22.44 -5.40
C ALA A 86 -19.01 21.57 -6.04
N VAL A 87 -18.75 21.76 -7.35
CA VAL A 87 -17.69 21.01 -8.07
C VAL A 87 -16.29 21.34 -7.51
N VAL A 88 -15.99 22.61 -7.33
CA VAL A 88 -14.69 23.05 -6.79
C VAL A 88 -14.47 22.52 -5.38
N THR A 89 -15.49 22.62 -4.52
CA THR A 89 -15.42 22.14 -3.14
C THR A 89 -15.26 20.62 -3.08
N ALA A 90 -15.97 19.87 -3.93
CA ALA A 90 -15.81 18.42 -4.04
C ALA A 90 -14.40 18.02 -4.45
N ALA A 91 -13.87 18.67 -5.50
CA ALA A 91 -12.51 18.41 -5.97
C ALA A 91 -11.46 18.73 -4.90
N ALA A 92 -11.60 19.86 -4.22
CA ALA A 92 -10.72 20.26 -3.12
C ALA A 92 -10.78 19.26 -1.96
N ALA A 93 -11.98 18.86 -1.51
CA ALA A 93 -12.17 17.89 -0.44
C ALA A 93 -11.54 16.52 -0.80
N PHE A 94 -11.79 16.04 -2.02
CA PHE A 94 -11.18 14.79 -2.51
C PHE A 94 -9.66 14.85 -2.46
N LEU A 95 -9.06 15.87 -3.06
CA LEU A 95 -7.61 15.99 -3.16
C LEU A 95 -6.95 16.16 -1.78
N LEU A 96 -7.54 16.92 -0.87
CA LEU A 96 -7.03 17.13 0.47
C LEU A 96 -7.06 15.85 1.29
N VAL A 97 -8.19 15.13 1.31
CA VAL A 97 -8.33 13.88 2.07
C VAL A 97 -7.40 12.81 1.47
N TRP A 98 -7.39 12.67 0.14
CA TRP A 98 -6.54 11.71 -0.54
C TRP A 98 -5.05 11.97 -0.28
N ALA A 99 -4.61 13.21 -0.42
CA ALA A 99 -3.21 13.59 -0.16
C ALA A 99 -2.83 13.39 1.32
N ALA A 100 -3.73 13.68 2.25
CA ALA A 100 -3.51 13.46 3.68
C ALA A 100 -3.33 11.97 3.99
N LEU A 101 -4.22 11.11 3.49
CA LEU A 101 -4.17 9.65 3.73
C LEU A 101 -2.93 9.02 3.10
N VAL A 102 -2.61 9.37 1.85
CA VAL A 102 -1.41 8.89 1.17
C VAL A 102 -0.13 9.37 1.86
N SER A 103 -0.11 10.62 2.34
CA SER A 103 1.04 11.15 3.08
C SER A 103 1.22 10.47 4.43
N TRP A 104 0.12 10.19 5.12
CA TRP A 104 0.12 9.41 6.35
C TRP A 104 0.68 8.00 6.13
N GLU A 105 0.18 7.28 5.13
CA GLU A 105 0.66 5.94 4.77
C GLU A 105 2.17 5.95 4.51
N ARG A 106 2.65 6.87 3.68
CA ARG A 106 4.08 6.99 3.37
C ARG A 106 4.94 7.25 4.62
N ARG A 107 4.47 8.10 5.54
CA ARG A 107 5.19 8.39 6.78
C ARG A 107 5.25 7.19 7.71
N THR A 108 4.17 6.41 7.81
CA THR A 108 4.11 5.21 8.66
C THR A 108 4.93 4.05 8.10
N LEU A 109 5.05 3.93 6.77
CA LEU A 109 5.82 2.87 6.11
C LEU A 109 7.31 3.22 5.92
N ALA A 110 7.67 4.50 5.91
CA ALA A 110 9.06 4.94 5.71
C ALA A 110 10.08 4.32 6.68
N PRO A 111 9.80 4.13 7.98
CA PRO A 111 10.72 3.47 8.90
C PRO A 111 10.99 2.01 8.52
N VAL A 112 9.98 1.30 8.02
CA VAL A 112 10.09 -0.11 7.61
C VAL A 112 11.01 -0.24 6.39
N ALA A 113 10.90 0.68 5.42
CA ALA A 113 11.74 0.71 4.23
C ALA A 113 13.24 0.99 4.54
N ARG A 114 13.53 1.59 5.69
CA ARG A 114 14.91 1.90 6.14
C ARG A 114 15.53 0.79 6.99
N THR A 115 14.78 -0.25 7.31
CA THR A 115 15.28 -1.36 8.12
C THR A 115 16.25 -2.20 7.29
N THR A 116 17.47 -2.40 7.78
CA THR A 116 18.45 -3.28 7.13
C THR A 116 17.92 -4.71 7.10
N PRO A 117 17.83 -5.35 5.93
CA PRO A 117 17.40 -6.74 5.85
C PRO A 117 18.39 -7.64 6.58
N LYS A 118 17.87 -8.58 7.35
CA LYS A 118 18.67 -9.65 7.99
C LYS A 118 18.76 -10.90 7.12
N PHE A 119 17.74 -11.13 6.32
CA PHE A 119 17.56 -12.30 5.49
C PHE A 119 17.15 -11.87 4.08
N PRO A 120 18.09 -11.28 3.29
CA PRO A 120 17.80 -10.81 1.95
C PRO A 120 17.49 -11.97 1.01
N THR A 121 16.70 -11.69 -0.02
CA THR A 121 16.46 -12.64 -1.12
C THR A 121 17.77 -12.94 -1.83
N PRO A 122 18.14 -14.23 -2.07
CA PRO A 122 19.31 -14.56 -2.85
C PRO A 122 19.26 -13.88 -4.22
N PRO A 123 20.41 -13.42 -4.76
CA PRO A 123 20.45 -12.92 -6.13
C PRO A 123 20.06 -14.04 -7.08
N ASP A 124 19.15 -13.74 -8.03
CA ASP A 124 18.79 -14.69 -9.07
C ASP A 124 20.04 -15.05 -9.88
N HIS A 125 20.48 -16.27 -9.75
CA HIS A 125 21.52 -16.84 -10.62
C HIS A 125 20.85 -17.21 -11.95
N SER A 126 20.67 -16.20 -12.82
CA SER A 126 20.26 -16.38 -14.23
C SER A 126 21.46 -16.67 -15.11
#